data_fefc8af94cbb614a12d8b3f009b94264
#
_entry.id   fefc8af94cbb614a12d8b3f009b94264
#
_cell.length_a   1.000
_cell.length_b   1.000
_cell.length_c   1.000
_cell.angle_alpha   90.00
_cell.angle_beta   90.00
_cell.angle_gamma   90.00
#
_symmetry.space_group_name_H-M   'P 1'
#
loop_
_entity.id
_entity.type
_entity.pdbx_description
1 polymer ?
#
loop_
_entity_poly.entity_id
_entity_poly.type
_entity_poly.pdbx_seq_one_letter_code
_entity_poly.pdbx_strand_id
1 'polypeptide(L)'
;MTRKTAERAVVLGEQIFVDLWALLGFEPLVCEEPAALGEIVRPLLEGNVSLVIVEQEWFGKVPEFIRQRLVMMRKPVWISFPGLKSSLG
;
A
#
# COMPACT_ATOMS: atom_id res chain seq x y z
N MET A 1 -24.51 6.19 -14.19
CA MET A 1 -24.10 5.73 -14.08
C MET A 1 -23.73 5.19 -13.25
N THR A 2 -23.60 4.79 -12.91
CA THR A 2 -23.23 4.31 -12.09
C THR A 2 -22.24 3.83 -11.90
N ARG A 3 -21.58 3.76 -11.37
CA ARG A 3 -20.60 3.25 -11.12
C ARG A 3 -20.59 2.66 -10.12
N LYS A 4 -20.70 2.08 -9.88
CA LYS A 4 -20.73 1.47 -9.09
C LYS A 4 -19.88 1.23 -8.31
N THR A 5 -19.53 0.76 -8.06
CA THR A 5 -18.56 0.45 -7.23
C THR A 5 -17.31 0.91 -7.73
N ALA A 6 -16.85 2.04 -7.35
CA ALA A 6 -15.57 2.52 -7.74
C ALA A 6 -14.53 1.75 -7.01
N GLU A 7 -13.62 1.17 -7.73
CA GLU A 7 -12.51 0.50 -7.11
C GLU A 7 -11.55 1.51 -6.57
N ARG A 8 -10.98 1.23 -5.42
CA ARG A 8 -10.12 2.17 -4.73
C ARG A 8 -8.66 1.84 -4.96
N ALA A 9 -7.85 2.87 -5.12
CA ALA A 9 -6.41 2.74 -5.21
C ALA A 9 -5.82 3.42 -3.99
N VAL A 10 -5.06 2.67 -3.21
CA VAL A 10 -4.55 3.12 -1.92
C VAL A 10 -3.03 3.21 -1.97
N VAL A 11 -2.47 4.20 -1.27
CA VAL A 11 -1.03 4.27 -1.08
C VAL A 11 -0.75 4.02 0.39
N LEU A 12 0.21 3.15 0.67
CA LEU A 12 0.46 2.64 2.00
C LEU A 12 1.94 2.76 2.34
N GLY A 13 2.25 3.23 3.51
CA GLY A 13 3.63 3.32 3.95
C GLY A 13 3.84 4.46 4.90
N GLU A 14 5.09 4.95 4.94
CA GLU A 14 5.43 6.07 5.80
C GLU A 14 4.73 7.33 5.34
N GLN A 15 4.58 8.25 6.27
CA GLN A 15 3.83 9.47 6.03
C GLN A 15 4.30 10.22 4.79
N ILE A 16 5.61 10.41 4.66
CA ILE A 16 6.12 11.22 3.57
C ILE A 16 5.84 10.58 2.21
N PHE A 17 5.96 9.26 2.14
CA PHE A 17 5.67 8.55 0.90
C PHE A 17 4.18 8.65 0.57
N VAL A 18 3.36 8.44 1.59
CA VAL A 18 1.92 8.47 1.42
C VAL A 18 1.45 9.86 1.00
N ASP A 19 2.03 10.90 1.62
CA ASP A 19 1.62 12.26 1.28
C ASP A 19 1.88 12.58 -0.18
N LEU A 20 3.01 12.13 -0.68
CA LEU A 20 3.36 12.40 -2.06
C LEU A 20 2.37 11.78 -3.02
N TRP A 21 2.05 10.52 -2.79
CA TRP A 21 1.14 9.83 -3.70
C TRP A 21 -0.30 10.28 -3.52
N ALA A 22 -0.65 10.75 -2.33
CA ALA A 22 -2.00 11.25 -2.12
C ALA A 22 -2.26 12.48 -2.99
N LEU A 23 -1.21 13.24 -3.29
CA LEU A 23 -1.36 14.39 -4.17
C LEU A 23 -1.78 13.96 -5.58
N LEU A 24 -1.50 12.72 -5.93
CA LEU A 24 -1.85 12.21 -7.24
C LEU A 24 -3.21 11.54 -7.24
N GLY A 25 -3.91 11.56 -6.12
CA GLY A 25 -5.25 11.02 -6.09
C GLY A 25 -5.42 9.68 -5.41
N PHE A 26 -4.32 9.12 -4.89
CA PHE A 26 -4.41 7.85 -4.20
C PHE A 26 -4.90 8.03 -2.78
N GLU A 27 -5.68 7.10 -2.30
CA GLU A 27 -6.23 7.16 -0.96
C GLU A 27 -5.12 6.85 0.05
N PRO A 28 -4.86 7.73 1.01
CA PRO A 28 -3.73 7.54 1.91
C PRO A 28 -4.03 6.57 3.05
N LEU A 29 -3.04 5.76 3.37
CA LEU A 29 -3.10 4.90 4.54
C LEU A 29 -1.70 4.86 5.14
N VAL A 30 -1.51 5.57 6.24
CA VAL A 30 -0.19 5.69 6.84
C VAL A 30 0.08 4.53 7.78
N CYS A 31 1.24 3.92 7.62
CA CYS A 31 1.69 2.87 8.50
C CYS A 31 3.19 3.01 8.63
N GLU A 32 3.65 3.58 9.75
CA GLU A 32 5.07 3.84 9.92
C GLU A 32 5.85 2.57 10.20
N GLU A 33 5.22 1.61 10.86
CA GLU A 33 5.91 0.38 11.23
C GLU A 33 5.50 -0.76 10.30
N PRO A 34 6.42 -1.21 9.47
CA PRO A 34 6.08 -2.32 8.57
C PRO A 34 5.58 -3.56 9.30
N ALA A 35 6.11 -3.80 10.50
CA ALA A 35 5.71 -4.98 11.26
C ALA A 35 4.26 -4.91 11.69
N ALA A 36 3.66 -3.72 11.74
CA ALA A 36 2.29 -3.57 12.16
C ALA A 36 1.31 -3.74 11.02
N LEU A 37 1.79 -3.99 9.81
CA LEU A 37 0.90 -4.07 8.66
C LEU A 37 -0.17 -5.13 8.84
N GLY A 38 0.18 -6.25 9.46
CA GLY A 38 -0.80 -7.31 9.63
C GLY A 38 -2.02 -6.88 10.42
N GLU A 39 -1.86 -5.85 11.26
CA GLU A 39 -2.97 -5.39 12.09
C GLU A 39 -3.87 -4.42 11.37
N ILE A 40 -3.36 -3.75 10.35
CA ILE A 40 -4.14 -2.72 9.68
C ILE A 40 -4.54 -3.09 8.26
N VAL A 41 -4.14 -4.25 7.81
CA VAL A 41 -4.36 -4.61 6.41
C VAL A 41 -5.79 -5.09 6.15
N ARG A 42 -6.52 -5.44 7.18
CA ARG A 42 -7.85 -5.99 6.98
C ARG A 42 -8.76 -5.08 6.15
N PRO A 43 -8.82 -3.77 6.42
CA PRO A 43 -9.67 -2.93 5.59
C PRO A 43 -9.30 -2.97 4.11
N LEU A 44 -8.02 -3.18 3.82
CA LEU A 44 -7.59 -3.28 2.43
C LEU A 44 -8.12 -4.53 1.78
N LEU A 45 -8.18 -5.61 2.55
CA LEU A 45 -8.61 -6.89 2.00
C LEU A 45 -10.12 -7.00 1.90
N GLU A 46 -10.82 -6.35 2.81
CA GLU A 46 -12.27 -6.44 2.86
C GLU A 46 -12.95 -5.34 2.07
N GLY A 47 -12.21 -4.28 1.81
CA GLY A 47 -12.79 -3.17 1.07
C GLY A 47 -12.73 -3.43 -0.43
N ASN A 48 -13.14 -2.43 -1.16
CA ASN A 48 -13.16 -2.54 -2.60
C ASN A 48 -11.88 -1.93 -3.18
N VAL A 49 -10.74 -2.41 -2.68
CA VAL A 49 -9.44 -1.90 -3.07
C VAL A 49 -8.87 -2.80 -4.16
N SER A 50 -8.53 -2.21 -5.29
CA SER A 50 -7.98 -2.97 -6.40
C SER A 50 -6.47 -2.84 -6.50
N LEU A 51 -5.90 -1.78 -5.93
CA LEU A 51 -4.50 -1.48 -6.11
C LEU A 51 -3.92 -0.85 -4.85
N VAL A 52 -2.74 -1.31 -4.44
CA VAL A 52 -2.03 -0.71 -3.32
C VAL A 52 -0.62 -0.36 -3.77
N ILE A 53 -0.24 0.90 -3.59
CA ILE A 53 1.11 1.38 -3.88
C ILE A 53 1.88 1.38 -2.57
N VAL A 54 3.06 0.78 -2.57
CA VAL A 54 3.91 0.76 -1.38
C VAL A 54 5.32 1.18 -1.73
N GLU A 55 6.04 1.68 -0.74
CA GLU A 55 7.44 2.01 -0.91
C GLU A 55 8.26 0.72 -0.83
N GLN A 56 9.17 0.56 -1.75
CA GLN A 56 9.90 -0.68 -1.89
C GLN A 56 10.65 -1.06 -0.63
N GLU A 57 11.41 -0.13 -0.04
CA GLU A 57 12.16 -0.44 1.16
C GLU A 57 11.25 -0.72 2.34
N TRP A 58 10.20 0.05 2.45
CA TRP A 58 9.25 -0.13 3.54
C TRP A 58 8.61 -1.51 3.46
N PHE A 59 8.17 -1.87 2.25
CA PHE A 59 7.50 -3.15 2.06
C PHE A 59 8.44 -4.31 2.30
N GLY A 60 9.71 -4.11 1.98
CA GLY A 60 10.71 -5.14 2.22
C GLY A 60 10.94 -5.44 3.68
N LYS A 61 10.51 -4.53 4.56
CA LYS A 61 10.64 -4.73 6.00
C LYS A 61 9.40 -5.36 6.62
N VAL A 62 8.37 -5.56 5.84
CA VAL A 62 7.18 -6.29 6.30
C VAL A 62 7.59 -7.74 6.48
N PRO A 63 7.16 -8.41 7.56
CA PRO A 63 7.51 -9.81 7.74
C PRO A 63 7.19 -10.62 6.51
N GLU A 64 8.12 -11.50 6.16
CA GLU A 64 8.02 -12.19 4.90
C GLU A 64 6.75 -13.00 4.73
N PHE A 65 6.32 -13.66 5.79
CA PHE A 65 5.14 -14.50 5.65
C PHE A 65 3.88 -13.66 5.37
N ILE A 66 3.84 -12.44 5.91
CA ILE A 66 2.72 -11.55 5.62
C ILE A 66 2.81 -11.07 4.18
N ARG A 67 4.02 -10.67 3.76
CA ARG A 67 4.23 -10.16 2.43
C ARG A 67 3.85 -11.17 1.37
N GLN A 68 4.25 -12.41 1.59
CA GLN A 68 3.94 -13.46 0.64
C GLN A 68 2.45 -13.69 0.50
N ARG A 69 1.74 -13.67 1.62
CA ARG A 69 0.31 -13.87 1.56
C ARG A 69 -0.38 -12.76 0.79
N LEU A 70 0.09 -11.54 1.00
CA LEU A 70 -0.53 -10.40 0.34
C LEU A 70 -0.33 -10.43 -1.16
N VAL A 71 0.88 -10.73 -1.61
CA VAL A 71 1.14 -10.70 -3.05
C VAL A 71 0.53 -11.88 -3.78
N MET A 72 0.16 -12.92 -3.05
CA MET A 72 -0.47 -14.07 -3.67
C MET A 72 -1.97 -13.90 -3.85
N MET A 73 -2.55 -12.89 -3.23
CA MET A 73 -3.97 -12.65 -3.37
C MET A 73 -4.26 -11.98 -4.70
N ARG A 74 -5.42 -12.30 -5.27
CA ARG A 74 -5.79 -11.68 -6.52
C ARG A 74 -5.97 -10.20 -6.40
N LYS A 75 -6.57 -9.76 -5.34
CA LYS A 75 -6.84 -8.36 -5.11
C LYS A 75 -6.62 -8.05 -3.65
N PRO A 76 -6.09 -6.91 -3.36
CA PRO A 76 -5.60 -5.89 -4.29
C PRO A 76 -4.26 -6.29 -4.91
N VAL A 77 -3.92 -5.66 -6.00
CA VAL A 77 -2.61 -5.82 -6.61
C VAL A 77 -1.63 -4.91 -5.86
N TRP A 78 -0.46 -5.44 -5.53
CA TRP A 78 0.55 -4.69 -4.79
C TRP A 78 1.67 -4.27 -5.72
N ILE A 79 1.92 -2.98 -5.79
CA ILE A 79 2.98 -2.44 -6.65
C ILE A 79 3.92 -1.63 -5.78
N SER A 80 5.21 -1.93 -5.84
CA SER A 80 6.20 -1.22 -5.05
C SER A 80 6.98 -0.25 -5.93
N PHE A 81 7.26 0.92 -5.36
CA PHE A 81 8.04 1.95 -6.02
C PHE A 81 9.21 2.34 -5.14
N PRO A 82 10.31 2.81 -5.73
CA PRO A 82 11.43 3.28 -4.94
C PRO A 82 11.01 4.45 -4.07
N GLY A 83 11.56 4.50 -2.88
CA GLY A 83 11.28 5.61 -1.98
C GLY A 83 12.09 6.83 -2.35
N LEU A 84 11.71 7.95 -1.77
CA LEU A 84 12.38 9.22 -2.06
C LEU A 84 13.82 9.22 -1.60
N LYS A 85 14.10 8.54 -0.52
CA LYS A 85 15.45 8.56 0.04
C LYS A 85 16.45 7.80 -0.77
N SER A 86 16.00 6.79 -1.46
CA SER A 86 16.94 5.90 -2.11
C SER A 86 17.70 6.56 -3.23
N SER A 87 17.15 7.61 -3.77
CA SER A 87 17.80 8.25 -4.90
C SER A 87 19.10 8.95 -4.53
N LEU A 88 19.32 9.16 -3.24
CA LEU A 88 20.52 9.86 -2.80
C LEU A 88 21.65 8.90 -2.46
N GLY A 89 21.37 7.67 -2.48
CA GLY A 89 22.30 6.63 -2.07
C GLY A 89 23.62 6.65 -2.70
#